data_7e092040caaeec2d46b2aeca0f28773d
#
_entry.id   7e092040caaeec2d46b2aeca0f28773d
#
_cell.length_a   1.000
_cell.length_b   1.000
_cell.length_c   1.000
_cell.angle_alpha   90.00
_cell.angle_beta   90.00
_cell.angle_gamma   90.00
#
_symmetry.space_group_name_H-M   'P 1'
#
loop_
_entity.id
_entity.type
_entity.pdbx_description
1 polymer ?
#
loop_
_entity_poly.entity_id
_entity_poly.type
_entity_poly.pdbx_seq_one_letter_code
_entity_poly.pdbx_strand_id
1 'polypeptide(L)'
;MLARIEAGELFEDASELSPRYREILKQTAEIASISEVSVLTWACTAYPTAPDIGAKIAVCATILDEVGHAYHQGILAEQFGVDVHSRAFKDDIKFIWTWPIMEVPIRNYIEFVVMQSMLDRAGLHWTKDLELHCSYAPYRRTLRKVNFEEGFHMRHGNFWTEFYWNQSEESRAMVQRSIDWIFPFGVMWFGKPDNLKTRPEQLKYKVRGWGNDFMRDKWLQSSCAFLNKLGADFPAEYDEEKKKWVITMPYPMKYDAENYTWSQEETTHDDYWQHSRKGGPMRPGAYERLRREEWGDLLW
;
A
#
# COMPACT_ATOMS: atom_id res chain seq x y z
N MET A 1 -29.61 8.53 -5.03
CA MET A 1 -28.27 8.28 -4.47
C MET A 1 -27.30 9.40 -4.82
N LEU A 2 -26.92 9.60 -6.09
CA LEU A 2 -25.89 10.59 -6.46
C LEU A 2 -26.23 12.01 -6.00
N ALA A 3 -27.45 12.48 -6.18
CA ALA A 3 -27.86 13.81 -5.73
C ALA A 3 -27.74 13.99 -4.19
N ARG A 4 -28.01 12.95 -3.40
CA ARG A 4 -27.80 12.96 -1.95
C ARG A 4 -26.29 13.07 -1.62
N ILE A 5 -25.46 12.31 -2.34
CA ILE A 5 -23.99 12.35 -2.21
C ILE A 5 -23.45 13.74 -2.56
N GLU A 6 -23.93 14.34 -3.67
CA GLU A 6 -23.54 15.69 -4.08
C GLU A 6 -23.94 16.76 -3.07
N ALA A 7 -25.09 16.55 -2.39
CA ALA A 7 -25.53 17.40 -1.28
C ALA A 7 -24.71 17.23 0.01
N GLY A 8 -23.72 16.32 0.03
CA GLY A 8 -22.83 16.08 1.17
C GLY A 8 -23.41 15.15 2.23
N GLU A 9 -24.47 14.39 1.91
CA GLU A 9 -25.09 13.47 2.85
C GLU A 9 -24.17 12.30 3.17
N LEU A 10 -24.12 11.92 4.45
CA LEU A 10 -23.44 10.74 4.95
C LEU A 10 -24.46 9.63 5.24
N PHE A 11 -24.13 8.42 4.78
CA PHE A 11 -24.97 7.24 4.96
C PHE A 11 -24.44 6.41 6.13
N GLU A 12 -25.31 6.10 7.07
CA GLU A 12 -25.00 5.27 8.24
C GLU A 12 -25.37 3.80 8.00
N ASP A 13 -26.43 3.53 7.24
CA ASP A 13 -26.94 2.19 7.00
C ASP A 13 -26.62 1.74 5.56
N ALA A 14 -26.04 0.54 5.43
CA ALA A 14 -25.77 -0.07 4.13
C ALA A 14 -27.07 -0.31 3.30
N SER A 15 -28.24 -0.44 3.95
CA SER A 15 -29.53 -0.61 3.26
C SER A 15 -29.91 0.60 2.41
N GLU A 16 -29.43 1.80 2.77
CA GLU A 16 -29.66 3.05 2.03
C GLU A 16 -28.85 3.14 0.72
N LEU A 17 -27.78 2.34 0.61
CA LEU A 17 -26.86 2.42 -0.51
C LEU A 17 -27.43 1.73 -1.75
N SER A 18 -27.25 2.35 -2.92
CA SER A 18 -27.59 1.71 -4.18
C SER A 18 -26.72 0.46 -4.43
N PRO A 19 -27.20 -0.53 -5.22
CA PRO A 19 -26.40 -1.71 -5.55
C PRO A 19 -25.02 -1.37 -6.12
N ARG A 20 -24.96 -0.34 -6.97
CA ARG A 20 -23.67 0.09 -7.56
C ARG A 20 -22.72 0.68 -6.52
N TYR A 21 -23.22 1.47 -5.58
CA TYR A 21 -22.37 2.01 -4.52
C TYR A 21 -21.84 0.90 -3.60
N ARG A 22 -22.69 -0.06 -3.22
CA ARG A 22 -22.26 -1.24 -2.44
C ARG A 22 -21.15 -2.01 -3.14
N GLU A 23 -21.26 -2.20 -4.46
CA GLU A 23 -20.23 -2.90 -5.25
C GLU A 23 -18.88 -2.17 -5.24
N ILE A 24 -18.89 -0.83 -5.31
CA ILE A 24 -17.67 -0.02 -5.26
C ILE A 24 -17.03 -0.08 -3.86
N LEU A 25 -17.83 0.03 -2.81
CA LEU A 25 -17.34 -0.11 -1.43
C LEU A 25 -16.77 -1.50 -1.16
N LYS A 26 -17.49 -2.54 -1.61
CA LYS A 26 -17.07 -3.93 -1.52
C LYS A 26 -15.67 -4.12 -2.11
N GLN A 27 -15.48 -3.73 -3.37
CA GLN A 27 -14.20 -3.86 -4.07
C GLN A 27 -13.09 -3.06 -3.37
N THR A 28 -13.40 -1.87 -2.89
CA THR A 28 -12.43 -1.02 -2.20
C THR A 28 -11.98 -1.64 -0.88
N ALA A 29 -12.90 -2.13 -0.08
CA ALA A 29 -12.61 -2.75 1.21
C ALA A 29 -11.93 -4.13 1.07
N GLU A 30 -12.34 -4.92 0.08
CA GLU A 30 -11.74 -6.22 -0.25
C GLU A 30 -10.26 -6.06 -0.60
N ILE A 31 -9.94 -5.18 -1.56
CA ILE A 31 -8.55 -4.92 -1.96
C ILE A 31 -7.72 -4.45 -0.79
N ALA A 32 -8.24 -3.53 0.00
CA ALA A 32 -7.55 -3.00 1.17
C ALA A 32 -7.27 -4.12 2.18
N SER A 33 -8.28 -4.90 2.59
CA SER A 33 -8.12 -5.99 3.55
C SER A 33 -7.08 -7.03 3.10
N ILE A 34 -7.11 -7.46 1.82
CA ILE A 34 -6.16 -8.43 1.28
C ILE A 34 -4.73 -7.85 1.24
N SER A 35 -4.60 -6.58 0.94
CA SER A 35 -3.28 -5.92 0.90
C SER A 35 -2.64 -5.85 2.28
N GLU A 36 -3.40 -5.54 3.32
CA GLU A 36 -2.90 -5.53 4.71
C GLU A 36 -2.43 -6.94 5.15
N VAL A 37 -3.17 -8.00 4.76
CA VAL A 37 -2.71 -9.39 5.00
C VAL A 37 -1.35 -9.64 4.34
N SER A 38 -1.08 -9.06 3.17
CA SER A 38 0.19 -9.23 2.48
C SER A 38 1.35 -8.52 3.18
N VAL A 39 1.12 -7.34 3.78
CA VAL A 39 2.12 -6.58 4.56
C VAL A 39 2.63 -7.38 5.77
N LEU A 40 1.80 -8.24 6.37
CA LEU A 40 2.21 -9.08 7.49
C LEU A 40 3.46 -9.92 7.20
N THR A 41 3.60 -10.42 5.98
CA THR A 41 4.76 -11.23 5.61
C THR A 41 6.05 -10.42 5.60
N TRP A 42 6.00 -9.13 5.24
CA TRP A 42 7.15 -8.23 5.33
C TRP A 42 7.56 -8.00 6.78
N ALA A 43 6.63 -7.68 7.65
CA ALA A 43 6.90 -7.46 9.06
C ALA A 43 7.47 -8.73 9.73
N CYS A 44 6.92 -9.90 9.41
CA CYS A 44 7.44 -11.19 9.89
C CYS A 44 8.89 -11.45 9.42
N THR A 45 9.22 -11.08 8.17
CA THR A 45 10.59 -11.19 7.65
C THR A 45 11.54 -10.19 8.30
N ALA A 46 11.06 -8.99 8.63
CA ALA A 46 11.86 -7.95 9.28
C ALA A 46 12.21 -8.27 10.74
N TYR A 47 11.33 -8.96 11.46
CA TYR A 47 11.47 -9.21 12.91
C TYR A 47 12.81 -9.88 13.29
N PRO A 48 13.30 -10.95 12.62
CA PRO A 48 14.56 -11.58 12.97
C PRO A 48 15.77 -10.64 12.86
N THR A 49 15.75 -9.74 11.88
CA THR A 49 16.85 -8.82 11.54
C THR A 49 16.73 -7.45 12.19
N ALA A 50 15.67 -7.19 12.97
CA ALA A 50 15.51 -5.96 13.74
C ALA A 50 16.64 -5.82 14.80
N PRO A 51 17.29 -4.64 14.93
CA PRO A 51 18.58 -4.50 15.58
C PRO A 51 18.54 -4.65 17.10
N ASP A 52 17.45 -4.28 17.72
CA ASP A 52 17.31 -4.29 19.17
C ASP A 52 15.88 -4.64 19.61
N ILE A 53 15.68 -4.72 20.92
CA ILE A 53 14.38 -5.11 21.50
C ILE A 53 13.30 -4.05 21.22
N GLY A 54 13.65 -2.77 21.17
CA GLY A 54 12.72 -1.68 20.84
C GLY A 54 12.21 -1.79 19.40
N ALA A 55 13.13 -2.02 18.46
CA ALA A 55 12.80 -2.28 17.06
C ALA A 55 11.93 -3.53 16.89
N LYS A 56 12.23 -4.62 17.63
CA LYS A 56 11.42 -5.84 17.62
C LYS A 56 10.00 -5.60 18.16
N ILE A 57 9.86 -4.83 19.23
CA ILE A 57 8.55 -4.43 19.77
C ILE A 57 7.77 -3.62 18.73
N ALA A 58 8.43 -2.67 18.05
CA ALA A 58 7.78 -1.86 17.02
C ALA A 58 7.31 -2.72 15.83
N VAL A 59 8.11 -3.71 15.39
CA VAL A 59 7.68 -4.65 14.33
C VAL A 59 6.47 -5.47 14.81
N CYS A 60 6.46 -5.96 16.06
CA CYS A 60 5.31 -6.69 16.62
C CYS A 60 4.05 -5.80 16.68
N ALA A 61 4.20 -4.51 17.01
CA ALA A 61 3.09 -3.56 16.98
C ALA A 61 2.57 -3.37 15.56
N THR A 62 3.45 -3.19 14.58
CA THR A 62 3.06 -3.14 13.16
C THR A 62 2.29 -4.41 12.75
N ILE A 63 2.77 -5.60 13.10
CA ILE A 63 2.05 -6.85 12.80
C ILE A 63 0.62 -6.83 13.37
N LEU A 64 0.47 -6.39 14.61
CA LEU A 64 -0.84 -6.30 15.26
C LEU A 64 -1.76 -5.28 14.59
N ASP A 65 -1.21 -4.13 14.22
CA ASP A 65 -1.95 -3.07 13.54
C ASP A 65 -2.43 -3.54 12.17
N GLU A 66 -1.56 -4.15 11.35
CA GLU A 66 -1.90 -4.65 10.01
C GLU A 66 -2.95 -5.77 10.04
N VAL A 67 -2.88 -6.68 11.03
CA VAL A 67 -3.96 -7.68 11.27
C VAL A 67 -5.28 -6.95 11.59
N GLY A 68 -5.22 -5.92 12.42
CA GLY A 68 -6.37 -5.10 12.78
C GLY A 68 -6.96 -4.36 11.56
N HIS A 69 -6.10 -3.78 10.72
CA HIS A 69 -6.51 -3.12 9.47
C HIS A 69 -7.21 -4.10 8.52
N ALA A 70 -6.57 -5.26 8.27
CA ALA A 70 -7.14 -6.33 7.45
C ALA A 70 -8.50 -6.78 7.97
N TYR A 71 -8.63 -7.01 9.28
CA TYR A 71 -9.86 -7.46 9.93
C TYR A 71 -10.98 -6.43 9.80
N HIS A 72 -10.72 -5.16 10.12
CA HIS A 72 -11.74 -4.12 10.08
C HIS A 72 -12.24 -3.84 8.65
N GLN A 73 -11.35 -3.82 7.69
CA GLN A 73 -11.72 -3.66 6.28
C GLN A 73 -12.41 -4.93 5.73
N GLY A 74 -11.98 -6.11 6.19
CA GLY A 74 -12.61 -7.39 5.89
C GLY A 74 -14.07 -7.45 6.33
N ILE A 75 -14.38 -7.11 7.58
CA ILE A 75 -15.76 -7.04 8.08
C ILE A 75 -16.62 -6.12 7.22
N LEU A 76 -16.06 -4.98 6.77
CA LEU A 76 -16.81 -4.09 5.89
C LEU A 76 -17.11 -4.76 4.54
N ALA A 77 -16.13 -5.45 3.95
CA ALA A 77 -16.32 -6.17 2.70
C ALA A 77 -17.35 -7.31 2.85
N GLU A 78 -17.34 -8.02 3.98
CA GLU A 78 -18.29 -9.10 4.30
C GLU A 78 -19.73 -8.60 4.39
N GLN A 79 -19.98 -7.39 4.86
CA GLN A 79 -21.31 -6.76 4.86
C GLN A 79 -21.90 -6.64 3.44
N PHE A 80 -21.02 -6.61 2.44
CA PHE A 80 -21.39 -6.55 1.02
C PHE A 80 -21.23 -7.90 0.29
N GLY A 81 -21.09 -9.01 1.04
CA GLY A 81 -21.13 -10.37 0.51
C GLY A 81 -19.79 -10.92 0.00
N VAL A 82 -18.64 -10.41 0.49
CA VAL A 82 -17.33 -10.99 0.20
C VAL A 82 -16.91 -11.88 1.37
N ASP A 83 -16.56 -13.12 1.08
CA ASP A 83 -15.80 -13.96 2.02
C ASP A 83 -14.31 -13.64 1.86
N VAL A 84 -13.83 -12.67 2.66
CA VAL A 84 -12.44 -12.19 2.57
C VAL A 84 -11.45 -13.30 2.93
N HIS A 85 -11.79 -14.17 3.86
CA HIS A 85 -10.93 -15.31 4.22
C HIS A 85 -10.72 -16.25 3.04
N SER A 86 -11.81 -16.65 2.36
CA SER A 86 -11.69 -17.48 1.15
C SER A 86 -10.92 -16.76 0.06
N ARG A 87 -11.18 -15.47 -0.15
CA ARG A 87 -10.44 -14.65 -1.13
C ARG A 87 -8.94 -14.64 -0.82
N ALA A 88 -8.56 -14.34 0.42
CA ALA A 88 -7.17 -14.19 0.81
C ALA A 88 -6.40 -15.52 0.79
N PHE A 89 -7.02 -16.62 1.20
CA PHE A 89 -6.32 -17.88 1.51
C PHE A 89 -6.67 -19.07 0.64
N LYS A 90 -7.78 -19.05 -0.09
CA LYS A 90 -8.27 -20.22 -0.84
C LYS A 90 -8.43 -19.96 -2.33
N ASP A 91 -8.73 -18.74 -2.75
CA ASP A 91 -9.02 -18.43 -4.15
C ASP A 91 -7.76 -18.50 -5.02
N ASP A 92 -7.98 -18.82 -6.30
CA ASP A 92 -6.94 -18.69 -7.31
C ASP A 92 -6.52 -17.23 -7.43
N ILE A 93 -5.24 -17.08 -7.44
CA ILE A 93 -4.54 -15.80 -7.47
C ILE A 93 -4.99 -14.84 -8.60
N LYS A 94 -5.46 -15.38 -9.72
CA LYS A 94 -6.01 -14.57 -10.82
C LYS A 94 -7.24 -13.76 -10.43
N PHE A 95 -7.90 -14.11 -9.33
CA PHE A 95 -9.06 -13.39 -8.79
C PHE A 95 -8.71 -12.39 -7.69
N ILE A 96 -7.45 -12.39 -7.25
CA ILE A 96 -6.97 -11.53 -6.17
C ILE A 96 -6.28 -10.30 -6.78
N TRP A 97 -6.69 -9.11 -6.35
CA TRP A 97 -6.06 -7.85 -6.71
C TRP A 97 -5.32 -7.28 -5.51
N THR A 98 -4.02 -7.07 -5.67
CA THR A 98 -3.18 -6.36 -4.71
C THR A 98 -2.26 -5.39 -5.46
N TRP A 99 -1.59 -4.51 -4.75
CA TRP A 99 -0.53 -3.71 -5.35
C TRP A 99 0.66 -4.61 -5.75
N PRO A 100 1.29 -4.40 -6.91
CA PRO A 100 2.40 -5.24 -7.37
C PRO A 100 3.54 -5.41 -6.36
N ILE A 101 3.84 -4.38 -5.57
CA ILE A 101 4.85 -4.43 -4.51
C ILE A 101 4.55 -5.52 -3.46
N MET A 102 3.27 -5.82 -3.21
CA MET A 102 2.85 -6.86 -2.25
C MET A 102 3.35 -8.27 -2.63
N GLU A 103 3.83 -8.45 -3.83
CA GLU A 103 4.43 -9.70 -4.30
C GLU A 103 5.96 -9.75 -4.19
N VAL A 104 6.57 -8.63 -3.80
CA VAL A 104 8.02 -8.52 -3.70
C VAL A 104 8.46 -8.81 -2.27
N PRO A 105 9.27 -9.87 -2.02
CA PRO A 105 9.81 -10.15 -0.71
C PRO A 105 10.77 -9.04 -0.27
N ILE A 106 10.73 -8.66 1.00
CA ILE A 106 11.81 -7.92 1.62
C ILE A 106 12.86 -8.88 2.18
N ARG A 107 14.09 -8.43 2.33
CA ARG A 107 15.22 -9.28 2.71
C ARG A 107 15.70 -9.04 4.13
N ASN A 108 15.43 -7.86 4.69
CA ASN A 108 15.95 -7.44 6.00
C ASN A 108 15.20 -6.24 6.57
N TYR A 109 15.56 -5.86 7.80
CA TYR A 109 14.95 -4.74 8.51
C TYR A 109 15.18 -3.38 7.85
N ILE A 110 16.32 -3.15 7.17
CA ILE A 110 16.58 -1.87 6.47
C ILE A 110 15.58 -1.69 5.33
N GLU A 111 15.34 -2.73 4.53
CA GLU A 111 14.32 -2.67 3.49
C GLU A 111 12.92 -2.44 4.05
N PHE A 112 12.60 -3.08 5.18
CA PHE A 112 11.32 -2.89 5.85
C PHE A 112 11.10 -1.43 6.27
N VAL A 113 12.07 -0.80 6.92
CA VAL A 113 11.89 0.59 7.38
C VAL A 113 11.90 1.60 6.22
N VAL A 114 12.66 1.35 5.15
CA VAL A 114 12.56 2.16 3.92
C VAL A 114 11.18 1.99 3.29
N MET A 115 10.64 0.78 3.27
CA MET A 115 9.29 0.50 2.78
C MET A 115 8.25 1.23 3.61
N GLN A 116 8.29 1.16 4.94
CA GLN A 116 7.39 1.93 5.81
C GLN A 116 7.51 3.44 5.54
N SER A 117 8.72 3.95 5.36
CA SER A 117 8.93 5.37 5.05
C SER A 117 8.27 5.79 3.73
N MET A 118 8.26 4.93 2.72
CA MET A 118 7.79 5.25 1.37
C MET A 118 6.36 4.76 1.10
N LEU A 119 6.05 3.50 1.42
CA LEU A 119 4.81 2.87 1.01
C LEU A 119 3.70 2.99 2.05
N ASP A 120 3.98 2.94 3.35
CA ASP A 120 2.99 3.30 4.38
C ASP A 120 2.62 4.78 4.27
N ARG A 121 3.57 5.63 3.82
CA ARG A 121 3.26 7.00 3.42
C ARG A 121 2.26 7.04 2.25
N ALA A 122 2.40 6.18 1.26
CA ALA A 122 1.46 6.10 0.14
C ALA A 122 0.09 5.55 0.60
N GLY A 123 0.10 4.52 1.43
CA GLY A 123 -1.07 3.96 2.11
C GLY A 123 -1.82 5.04 2.90
N LEU A 124 -1.09 5.81 3.73
CA LEU A 124 -1.64 6.89 4.52
C LEU A 124 -2.31 7.99 3.66
N HIS A 125 -1.75 8.35 2.51
CA HIS A 125 -2.42 9.29 1.60
C HIS A 125 -3.70 8.70 1.02
N TRP A 126 -3.71 7.42 0.69
CA TRP A 126 -4.88 6.73 0.15
C TRP A 126 -5.99 6.56 1.21
N THR A 127 -5.67 6.06 2.39
CA THR A 127 -6.62 5.87 3.50
C THR A 127 -7.14 7.20 4.03
N LYS A 128 -6.31 8.26 4.02
CA LYS A 128 -6.71 9.62 4.41
C LYS A 128 -7.72 10.22 3.43
N ASP A 129 -7.56 9.98 2.13
CA ASP A 129 -8.55 10.38 1.14
C ASP A 129 -9.92 9.74 1.43
N LEU A 130 -9.94 8.43 1.69
CA LEU A 130 -11.15 7.69 2.04
C LEU A 130 -11.77 8.22 3.35
N GLU A 131 -10.98 8.44 4.41
CA GLU A 131 -11.46 8.99 5.68
C GLU A 131 -12.12 10.35 5.51
N LEU A 132 -11.54 11.22 4.70
CA LEU A 132 -12.03 12.58 4.51
C LEU A 132 -13.28 12.66 3.63
N HIS A 133 -13.39 11.81 2.62
CA HIS A 133 -14.36 11.99 1.54
C HIS A 133 -15.41 10.89 1.42
N CYS A 134 -15.19 9.69 1.99
CA CYS A 134 -16.14 8.60 1.85
C CYS A 134 -17.51 9.00 2.40
N SER A 135 -18.56 8.90 1.58
CA SER A 135 -19.94 9.22 2.01
C SER A 135 -20.57 8.11 2.87
N TYR A 136 -19.93 6.94 3.00
CA TYR A 136 -20.34 5.88 3.93
C TYR A 136 -19.64 6.05 5.28
N ALA A 137 -20.37 6.53 6.27
CA ALA A 137 -19.84 6.97 7.55
C ALA A 137 -19.17 5.84 8.38
N PRO A 138 -19.67 4.59 8.40
CA PRO A 138 -18.98 3.50 9.08
C PRO A 138 -17.55 3.29 8.57
N TYR A 139 -17.32 3.36 7.26
CA TYR A 139 -15.98 3.22 6.70
C TYR A 139 -15.05 4.37 7.12
N ARG A 140 -15.56 5.61 7.13
CA ARG A 140 -14.76 6.76 7.62
C ARG A 140 -14.30 6.56 9.07
N ARG A 141 -15.17 6.04 9.92
CA ARG A 141 -14.84 5.79 11.35
C ARG A 141 -13.75 4.74 11.50
N THR A 142 -13.82 3.65 10.74
CA THR A 142 -12.80 2.61 10.68
C THR A 142 -11.45 3.20 10.29
N LEU A 143 -11.41 3.99 9.22
CA LEU A 143 -10.18 4.55 8.69
C LEU A 143 -9.52 5.59 9.62
N ARG A 144 -10.24 6.19 10.55
CA ARG A 144 -9.65 7.12 11.53
C ARG A 144 -8.63 6.41 12.43
N LYS A 145 -8.94 5.18 12.86
CA LYS A 145 -8.00 4.35 13.64
C LYS A 145 -6.82 3.92 12.76
N VAL A 146 -7.08 3.39 11.58
CA VAL A 146 -6.08 2.98 10.60
C VAL A 146 -5.07 4.13 10.34
N ASN A 147 -5.54 5.33 10.01
CA ASN A 147 -4.69 6.48 9.76
C ASN A 147 -3.81 6.91 10.94
N PHE A 148 -4.25 6.67 12.16
CA PHE A 148 -3.45 6.96 13.35
C PHE A 148 -2.28 5.99 13.46
N GLU A 149 -2.52 4.70 13.23
CA GLU A 149 -1.53 3.62 13.25
C GLU A 149 -0.56 3.72 12.06
N GLU A 150 -1.04 3.95 10.86
CA GLU A 150 -0.22 4.25 9.67
C GLU A 150 0.74 5.42 9.87
N GLY A 151 0.28 6.45 10.59
CA GLY A 151 1.14 7.56 11.00
C GLY A 151 2.29 7.14 11.92
N PHE A 152 2.12 6.10 12.73
CA PHE A 152 3.20 5.48 13.51
C PHE A 152 4.16 4.72 12.61
N HIS A 153 3.66 3.87 11.72
CA HIS A 153 4.48 3.08 10.80
C HIS A 153 5.39 3.98 9.96
N MET A 154 4.85 5.02 9.36
CA MET A 154 5.63 6.00 8.59
C MET A 154 6.70 6.71 9.44
N ARG A 155 6.38 7.11 10.68
CA ARG A 155 7.37 7.76 11.56
C ARG A 155 8.47 6.79 11.98
N HIS A 156 8.13 5.55 12.28
CA HIS A 156 9.07 4.49 12.58
C HIS A 156 10.01 4.24 11.37
N GLY A 157 9.45 4.12 10.18
CA GLY A 157 10.20 3.99 8.94
C GLY A 157 11.16 5.16 8.71
N ASN A 158 10.69 6.40 8.86
CA ASN A 158 11.52 7.60 8.72
C ASN A 158 12.69 7.62 9.71
N PHE A 159 12.42 7.34 10.98
CA PHE A 159 13.43 7.34 12.05
C PHE A 159 14.55 6.35 11.76
N TRP A 160 14.21 5.09 11.46
CA TRP A 160 15.22 4.07 11.22
C TRP A 160 15.92 4.22 9.87
N THR A 161 15.26 4.74 8.85
CA THR A 161 15.88 5.09 7.58
C THR A 161 16.96 6.17 7.78
N GLU A 162 16.63 7.24 8.51
CA GLU A 162 17.58 8.32 8.84
C GLU A 162 18.71 7.81 9.74
N PHE A 163 18.43 6.92 10.70
CA PHE A 163 19.42 6.29 11.56
C PHE A 163 20.46 5.49 10.74
N TYR A 164 20.00 4.57 9.88
CA TYR A 164 20.91 3.76 9.06
C TYR A 164 21.63 4.57 7.99
N TRP A 165 21.01 5.62 7.47
CA TRP A 165 21.67 6.54 6.55
C TRP A 165 22.90 7.19 7.15
N ASN A 166 22.87 7.51 8.44
CA ASN A 166 23.92 8.23 9.15
C ASN A 166 24.90 7.32 9.91
N GLN A 167 24.60 6.03 10.06
CA GLN A 167 25.36 5.13 10.93
C GLN A 167 26.71 4.74 10.31
N SER A 168 26.77 4.37 9.03
CA SER A 168 27.97 3.96 8.33
C SER A 168 27.80 4.09 6.80
N GLU A 169 28.91 4.02 6.06
CA GLU A 169 28.85 3.99 4.58
C GLU A 169 28.16 2.72 4.08
N GLU A 170 28.37 1.59 4.75
CA GLU A 170 27.75 0.31 4.39
C GLU A 170 26.22 0.37 4.58
N SER A 171 25.73 0.82 5.73
CA SER A 171 24.30 0.93 5.99
C SER A 171 23.64 1.98 5.09
N ARG A 172 24.32 3.11 4.81
CA ARG A 172 23.88 4.10 3.82
C ARG A 172 23.70 3.50 2.44
N ALA A 173 24.67 2.69 1.98
CA ALA A 173 24.56 2.01 0.70
C ALA A 173 23.41 0.98 0.66
N MET A 174 23.08 0.35 1.80
CA MET A 174 21.91 -0.53 1.91
C MET A 174 20.61 0.27 1.82
N VAL A 175 20.51 1.40 2.52
CA VAL A 175 19.35 2.30 2.44
C VAL A 175 19.17 2.81 1.01
N GLN A 176 20.24 3.28 0.36
CA GLN A 176 20.19 3.75 -1.02
C GLN A 176 19.68 2.66 -1.97
N ARG A 177 20.23 1.45 -1.92
CA ARG A 177 19.74 0.33 -2.74
C ARG A 177 18.24 0.03 -2.46
N SER A 178 17.79 0.18 -1.22
CA SER A 178 16.38 0.00 -0.89
C SER A 178 15.51 1.10 -1.52
N ILE A 179 15.95 2.35 -1.48
CA ILE A 179 15.27 3.47 -2.13
C ILE A 179 15.17 3.24 -3.64
N ASP A 180 16.25 2.78 -4.28
CA ASP A 180 16.34 2.57 -5.73
C ASP A 180 15.23 1.63 -6.25
N TRP A 181 14.91 0.56 -5.51
CA TRP A 181 13.89 -0.36 -5.96
C TRP A 181 12.48 -0.07 -5.40
N ILE A 182 12.35 0.57 -4.22
CA ILE A 182 11.06 0.84 -3.58
C ILE A 182 10.40 2.12 -4.13
N PHE A 183 11.17 3.17 -4.38
CA PHE A 183 10.63 4.47 -4.80
C PHE A 183 9.73 4.39 -6.05
N PRO A 184 10.09 3.68 -7.13
CA PRO A 184 9.21 3.57 -8.29
C PRO A 184 7.87 2.89 -7.98
N PHE A 185 7.82 1.93 -7.05
CA PHE A 185 6.55 1.36 -6.59
C PHE A 185 5.65 2.39 -5.93
N GLY A 186 6.20 3.31 -5.15
CA GLY A 186 5.46 4.42 -4.55
C GLY A 186 4.86 5.35 -5.61
N VAL A 187 5.59 5.64 -6.69
CA VAL A 187 5.06 6.40 -7.84
C VAL A 187 3.88 5.67 -8.47
N MET A 188 3.98 4.35 -8.64
CA MET A 188 2.97 3.52 -9.30
C MET A 188 1.83 3.08 -8.37
N TRP A 189 1.95 3.28 -7.07
CA TRP A 189 0.95 2.91 -6.05
C TRP A 189 -0.46 3.41 -6.37
N PHE A 190 -0.57 4.63 -6.86
CA PHE A 190 -1.86 5.28 -7.09
C PHE A 190 -2.54 4.88 -8.41
N GLY A 191 -1.94 4.00 -9.19
CA GLY A 191 -2.51 3.46 -10.43
C GLY A 191 -2.41 4.40 -11.62
N LYS A 192 -3.22 4.15 -12.65
CA LYS A 192 -3.21 4.91 -13.92
C LYS A 192 -3.40 6.42 -13.70
N PRO A 193 -2.78 7.28 -14.51
CA PRO A 193 -3.10 8.70 -14.59
C PRO A 193 -4.60 8.95 -14.78
N ASP A 194 -5.09 10.06 -14.26
CA ASP A 194 -6.54 10.35 -14.28
C ASP A 194 -7.11 10.50 -15.69
N ASN A 195 -6.31 11.01 -16.65
CA ASN A 195 -6.70 11.13 -18.05
C ASN A 195 -6.84 9.78 -18.80
N LEU A 196 -6.28 8.71 -18.25
CA LEU A 196 -6.40 7.34 -18.79
C LEU A 196 -7.53 6.53 -18.16
N LYS A 197 -8.25 7.11 -17.20
CA LYS A 197 -9.38 6.45 -16.54
C LYS A 197 -10.65 6.62 -17.35
N THR A 198 -11.32 5.51 -17.63
CA THR A 198 -12.59 5.51 -18.35
C THR A 198 -13.81 5.72 -17.44
N ARG A 199 -13.71 5.40 -16.15
CA ARG A 199 -14.84 5.47 -15.20
C ARG A 199 -14.36 5.76 -13.78
N PRO A 200 -14.28 7.01 -13.34
CA PRO A 200 -13.87 7.37 -11.98
C PRO A 200 -15.02 7.17 -10.97
N GLU A 201 -15.59 5.97 -10.87
CA GLU A 201 -16.79 5.72 -10.07
C GLU A 201 -16.56 5.93 -8.57
N GLN A 202 -15.35 5.62 -8.05
CA GLN A 202 -15.01 5.91 -6.66
C GLN A 202 -15.14 7.40 -6.33
N LEU A 203 -14.75 8.29 -7.27
CA LEU A 203 -14.91 9.73 -7.12
C LEU A 203 -16.38 10.14 -7.24
N LYS A 204 -17.10 9.58 -8.22
CA LYS A 204 -18.52 9.86 -8.45
C LYS A 204 -19.39 9.51 -7.26
N TYR A 205 -19.13 8.38 -6.61
CA TYR A 205 -19.87 7.92 -5.43
C TYR A 205 -19.28 8.43 -4.10
N LYS A 206 -18.30 9.33 -4.17
CA LYS A 206 -17.63 9.83 -2.97
C LYS A 206 -17.16 8.69 -2.05
N VAL A 207 -16.60 7.62 -2.59
CA VAL A 207 -15.78 6.69 -1.83
C VAL A 207 -14.41 7.31 -1.61
N ARG A 208 -13.92 8.06 -2.60
CA ARG A 208 -12.72 8.90 -2.56
C ARG A 208 -13.05 10.32 -3.04
N GLY A 209 -12.22 11.30 -2.69
CA GLY A 209 -12.34 12.68 -3.14
C GLY A 209 -11.21 13.13 -4.06
N TRP A 210 -10.04 12.49 -3.99
CA TRP A 210 -8.86 12.85 -4.77
C TRP A 210 -8.63 11.92 -5.96
N GLY A 211 -8.18 12.49 -7.07
CA GLY A 211 -7.71 11.73 -8.22
C GLY A 211 -6.36 11.04 -7.94
N ASN A 212 -5.99 10.09 -8.80
CA ASN A 212 -4.72 9.38 -8.67
C ASN A 212 -3.52 10.32 -8.82
N ASP A 213 -3.58 11.25 -9.75
CA ASP A 213 -2.50 12.20 -10.00
C ASP A 213 -2.29 13.14 -8.84
N PHE A 214 -3.37 13.60 -8.19
CA PHE A 214 -3.30 14.44 -7.02
C PHE A 214 -2.67 13.70 -5.81
N MET A 215 -3.06 12.44 -5.58
CA MET A 215 -2.48 11.64 -4.50
C MET A 215 -1.01 11.32 -4.75
N ARG A 216 -0.66 10.96 -6.00
CA ARG A 216 0.73 10.74 -6.42
C ARG A 216 1.57 11.99 -6.21
N ASP A 217 1.08 13.16 -6.59
CA ASP A 217 1.77 14.43 -6.36
C ASP A 217 2.00 14.68 -4.86
N LYS A 218 0.97 14.52 -4.01
CA LYS A 218 1.13 14.65 -2.56
C LYS A 218 2.19 13.71 -1.98
N TRP A 219 2.16 12.45 -2.39
CA TRP A 219 3.16 11.47 -1.97
C TRP A 219 4.56 11.87 -2.44
N LEU A 220 4.69 12.23 -3.71
CA LEU A 220 5.95 12.64 -4.31
C LEU A 220 6.56 13.84 -3.56
N GLN A 221 5.76 14.90 -3.31
CA GLN A 221 6.23 16.07 -2.57
C GLN A 221 6.74 15.69 -1.17
N SER A 222 6.01 14.86 -0.43
CA SER A 222 6.38 14.48 0.93
C SER A 222 7.55 13.49 0.98
N SER A 223 7.64 12.56 0.04
CA SER A 223 8.73 11.57 -0.02
C SER A 223 10.04 12.20 -0.49
N CYS A 224 9.99 12.99 -1.58
CA CYS A 224 11.19 13.67 -2.09
C CYS A 224 11.75 14.69 -1.09
N ALA A 225 10.89 15.41 -0.34
CA ALA A 225 11.35 16.30 0.72
C ALA A 225 12.13 15.55 1.82
N PHE A 226 11.68 14.36 2.19
CA PHE A 226 12.38 13.50 3.15
C PHE A 226 13.71 12.97 2.58
N LEU A 227 13.69 12.40 1.37
CA LEU A 227 14.89 11.85 0.73
C LEU A 227 15.94 12.92 0.43
N ASN A 228 15.51 14.10 -0.02
CA ASN A 228 16.39 15.23 -0.25
C ASN A 228 17.07 15.72 1.04
N LYS A 229 16.33 15.75 2.15
CA LYS A 229 16.90 16.06 3.48
C LYS A 229 17.97 15.05 3.90
N LEU A 230 17.82 13.78 3.53
CA LEU A 230 18.84 12.75 3.76
C LEU A 230 20.06 12.92 2.86
N GLY A 231 19.90 13.54 1.69
CA GLY A 231 20.91 13.57 0.63
C GLY A 231 20.97 12.26 -0.17
N ALA A 232 19.85 11.53 -0.23
CA ALA A 232 19.75 10.30 -1.02
C ALA A 232 19.51 10.61 -2.50
N ASP A 233 19.93 9.70 -3.37
CA ASP A 233 19.60 9.74 -4.78
C ASP A 233 18.22 9.11 -5.02
N PHE A 234 17.42 9.72 -5.88
CA PHE A 234 16.10 9.21 -6.28
C PHE A 234 15.68 9.80 -7.63
N PRO A 235 14.82 9.11 -8.40
CA PRO A 235 14.50 9.53 -9.77
C PRO A 235 13.40 10.63 -9.81
N ALA A 236 13.67 11.77 -9.19
CA ALA A 236 12.87 12.99 -9.28
C ALA A 236 13.75 14.22 -9.06
N GLU A 237 13.37 15.33 -9.65
CA GLU A 237 14.05 16.62 -9.50
C GLU A 237 13.07 17.72 -9.06
N TYR A 238 13.57 18.76 -8.44
CA TYR A 238 12.74 19.89 -8.03
C TYR A 238 12.62 20.89 -9.19
N ASP A 239 11.41 21.08 -9.67
CA ASP A 239 11.07 22.04 -10.69
C ASP A 239 10.84 23.43 -10.04
N GLU A 240 11.79 24.34 -10.21
CA GLU A 240 11.76 25.67 -9.60
C GLU A 240 10.61 26.54 -10.12
N GLU A 241 10.16 26.34 -11.37
CA GLU A 241 9.05 27.11 -11.94
C GLU A 241 7.71 26.65 -11.35
N LYS A 242 7.53 25.34 -11.24
CA LYS A 242 6.31 24.73 -10.68
C LYS A 242 6.33 24.64 -9.15
N LYS A 243 7.49 24.90 -8.52
CA LYS A 243 7.74 24.76 -7.07
C LYS A 243 7.32 23.38 -6.54
N LYS A 244 7.71 22.34 -7.25
CA LYS A 244 7.37 20.97 -6.87
C LYS A 244 8.35 19.95 -7.42
N TRP A 245 8.40 18.78 -6.79
CA TRP A 245 9.13 17.62 -7.28
C TRP A 245 8.43 17.00 -8.48
N VAL A 246 9.21 16.61 -9.48
CA VAL A 246 8.75 15.97 -10.71
C VAL A 246 9.59 14.72 -10.96
N ILE A 247 8.95 13.61 -11.31
CA ILE A 247 9.66 12.37 -11.63
C ILE A 247 10.50 12.50 -12.91
N THR A 248 11.69 11.90 -12.91
CA THR A 248 12.62 11.85 -14.05
C THR A 248 12.71 10.46 -14.66
N MET A 249 11.98 9.49 -14.13
CA MET A 249 11.92 8.11 -14.61
C MET A 249 10.74 7.87 -15.55
N PRO A 250 10.77 6.87 -16.44
CA PRO A 250 9.59 6.39 -17.17
C PRO A 250 8.47 5.95 -16.24
N TYR A 251 7.22 6.09 -16.67
CA TYR A 251 6.05 5.75 -15.87
C TYR A 251 4.92 5.20 -16.76
N PRO A 252 4.54 3.94 -16.62
CA PRO A 252 5.11 2.91 -15.76
C PRO A 252 6.38 2.25 -16.30
N MET A 253 7.04 1.44 -15.47
CA MET A 253 8.24 0.67 -15.83
C MET A 253 8.03 -0.82 -15.54
N LYS A 254 8.91 -1.68 -16.10
CA LYS A 254 8.98 -3.10 -15.76
C LYS A 254 9.91 -3.32 -14.58
N TYR A 255 9.48 -4.16 -13.65
CA TYR A 255 10.25 -4.56 -12.50
C TYR A 255 10.81 -5.97 -12.66
N ASP A 256 12.08 -6.15 -12.37
CA ASP A 256 12.76 -7.45 -12.24
C ASP A 256 12.83 -7.84 -10.77
N ALA A 257 11.93 -8.75 -10.35
CA ALA A 257 11.83 -9.19 -8.97
C ALA A 257 12.99 -10.09 -8.52
N GLU A 258 13.75 -10.68 -9.43
CA GLU A 258 14.91 -11.51 -9.08
C GLU A 258 16.11 -10.64 -8.71
N ASN A 259 16.32 -9.56 -9.44
CA ASN A 259 17.46 -8.66 -9.28
C ASN A 259 17.13 -7.39 -8.48
N TYR A 260 15.88 -7.13 -8.13
CA TYR A 260 15.40 -5.92 -7.45
C TYR A 260 15.77 -4.65 -8.24
N THR A 261 15.55 -4.67 -9.54
CA THR A 261 15.87 -3.57 -10.45
C THR A 261 14.71 -3.20 -11.35
N TRP A 262 14.76 -1.99 -11.87
CA TRP A 262 13.78 -1.46 -12.80
C TRP A 262 14.39 -1.30 -14.19
N SER A 263 13.63 -1.72 -15.22
CA SER A 263 13.96 -1.40 -16.60
C SER A 263 13.71 0.08 -16.87
N GLN A 264 14.62 0.73 -17.63
CA GLN A 264 14.38 2.08 -18.13
C GLN A 264 13.43 2.11 -19.34
N GLU A 265 12.94 0.94 -19.77
CA GLU A 265 11.98 0.83 -20.85
C GLU A 265 10.56 1.11 -20.31
N GLU A 266 9.80 1.91 -21.07
CA GLU A 266 8.37 2.10 -20.81
C GLU A 266 7.62 0.78 -20.98
N THR A 267 6.58 0.59 -20.20
CA THR A 267 5.65 -0.53 -20.32
C THR A 267 4.21 -0.01 -20.25
N THR A 268 3.24 -0.88 -20.35
CA THR A 268 1.84 -0.48 -20.15
C THR A 268 1.44 -0.62 -18.68
N HIS A 269 0.46 0.17 -18.25
CA HIS A 269 -0.11 0.01 -16.92
C HIS A 269 -0.74 -1.38 -16.72
N ASP A 270 -1.24 -1.99 -17.79
CA ASP A 270 -1.83 -3.33 -17.71
C ASP A 270 -0.74 -4.39 -17.52
N ASP A 271 0.42 -4.27 -18.20
CA ASP A 271 1.56 -5.17 -18.00
C ASP A 271 2.14 -5.02 -16.58
N TYR A 272 2.27 -3.79 -16.09
CA TYR A 272 2.68 -3.54 -14.70
C TYR A 272 1.73 -4.23 -13.69
N TRP A 273 0.42 -4.07 -13.88
CA TRP A 273 -0.57 -4.70 -13.01
C TRP A 273 -0.67 -6.23 -13.21
N GLN A 274 -0.36 -6.76 -14.38
CA GLN A 274 -0.30 -8.21 -14.61
C GLN A 274 0.80 -8.88 -13.81
N HIS A 275 1.86 -8.15 -13.44
CA HIS A 275 2.88 -8.68 -12.54
C HIS A 275 2.28 -9.19 -11.24
N SER A 276 1.34 -8.46 -10.63
CA SER A 276 0.68 -8.86 -9.37
C SER A 276 -0.13 -10.15 -9.46
N ARG A 277 -0.46 -10.61 -10.68
CA ARG A 277 -1.26 -11.81 -10.91
C ARG A 277 -0.45 -13.08 -11.11
N LYS A 278 0.85 -12.98 -11.25
CA LYS A 278 1.73 -14.11 -11.57
C LYS A 278 2.04 -15.01 -10.38
N GLY A 279 1.79 -14.56 -9.19
CA GLY A 279 2.14 -15.27 -7.98
C GLY A 279 3.52 -14.92 -7.47
N GLY A 280 3.60 -14.67 -6.21
CA GLY A 280 4.84 -14.43 -5.50
C GLY A 280 4.72 -14.94 -4.07
N PRO A 281 5.84 -15.05 -3.34
CA PRO A 281 5.87 -15.58 -1.98
C PRO A 281 5.06 -14.73 -1.00
N MET A 282 4.80 -13.47 -1.34
CA MET A 282 4.10 -12.51 -0.49
C MET A 282 2.58 -12.55 -0.66
N ARG A 283 2.05 -13.43 -1.50
CA ARG A 283 0.60 -13.55 -1.67
C ARG A 283 -0.04 -14.23 -0.48
N PRO A 284 -1.24 -13.83 -0.08
CA PRO A 284 -1.98 -14.47 0.99
C PRO A 284 -2.06 -15.99 0.85
N GLY A 285 -2.42 -16.50 -0.34
CA GLY A 285 -2.47 -17.94 -0.59
C GLY A 285 -1.12 -18.67 -0.57
N ALA A 286 0.01 -17.98 -0.69
CA ALA A 286 1.33 -18.58 -0.55
C ALA A 286 1.61 -18.97 0.90
N TYR A 287 1.21 -18.13 1.85
CA TYR A 287 1.34 -18.40 3.28
C TYR A 287 0.58 -19.66 3.69
N GLU A 288 -0.63 -19.84 3.18
CA GLU A 288 -1.44 -21.04 3.42
C GLU A 288 -0.80 -22.29 2.83
N ARG A 289 -0.18 -22.21 1.65
CA ARG A 289 0.56 -23.33 1.07
C ARG A 289 1.77 -23.73 1.92
N LEU A 290 2.59 -22.77 2.34
CA LEU A 290 3.73 -23.01 3.22
C LEU A 290 3.30 -23.70 4.52
N ARG A 291 2.21 -23.25 5.11
CA ARG A 291 1.67 -23.84 6.34
C ARG A 291 1.23 -25.29 6.12
N ARG A 292 0.61 -25.62 4.99
CA ARG A 292 0.22 -27.00 4.65
C ARG A 292 1.40 -27.90 4.34
N GLU A 293 2.41 -27.40 3.64
CA GLU A 293 3.62 -28.14 3.31
C GLU A 293 4.46 -28.45 4.55
N GLU A 294 4.61 -27.50 5.47
CA GLU A 294 5.43 -27.68 6.68
C GLU A 294 4.71 -28.43 7.80
N TRP A 295 3.43 -28.18 8.00
CA TRP A 295 2.70 -28.60 9.20
C TRP A 295 1.63 -29.66 8.94
N GLY A 296 1.32 -29.91 7.65
CA GLY A 296 0.32 -30.87 7.25
C GLY A 296 -1.06 -30.63 7.87
N ASP A 297 -1.77 -31.71 8.13
CA ASP A 297 -3.14 -31.66 8.69
C ASP A 297 -3.17 -31.41 10.22
N LEU A 298 -2.01 -31.19 10.85
CA LEU A 298 -1.90 -31.01 12.32
C LEU A 298 -2.51 -29.71 12.82
N LEU A 299 -2.81 -28.78 11.94
CA LEU A 299 -3.32 -27.44 12.31
C LEU A 299 -4.81 -27.23 12.03
N TRP A 300 -5.53 -28.27 11.59
CA TRP A 300 -6.97 -28.17 11.25
C TRP A 300 -7.81 -29.16 12.06
#